data_0614b595d2355468fccd8a8e6c97c921
#
_entry.id   0614b595d2355468fccd8a8e6c97c921
#
_cell.length_a   1.000
_cell.length_b   1.000
_cell.length_c   1.000
_cell.angle_alpha   90.00
_cell.angle_beta   90.00
_cell.angle_gamma   90.00
#
_symmetry.space_group_name_H-M   'P 1'
#
loop_
_entity.id
_entity.type
_entity.pdbx_description
1 polymer ?
#
loop_
_entity_poly.entity_id
_entity_poly.type
_entity_poly.pdbx_seq_one_letter_code
_entity_poly.pdbx_strand_id
1 'polypeptide(L)' 'MGWTWQYQTAQGEPPPDSFAQPADGFPTQADAETWVGEFWRDLLAEGVDAVTLFEDGRLVYGPMSLHPSS' A
#
# COMPACT_ATOMS: atom_id res chain seq x y z
N MET A 1 14.35 -6.75 -7.11
CA MET A 1 13.08 -6.87 -7.82
C MET A 1 11.99 -7.18 -6.83
N GLY A 2 10.96 -6.36 -6.81
CA GLY A 2 9.93 -6.59 -5.82
C GLY A 2 8.69 -5.77 -6.07
N TRP A 3 7.64 -6.20 -5.39
CA TRP A 3 6.36 -5.54 -5.42
C TRP A 3 6.27 -4.65 -4.19
N THR A 4 5.91 -3.38 -4.38
CA THR A 4 5.82 -2.41 -3.29
C THR A 4 4.52 -1.63 -3.39
N TRP A 5 4.07 -1.17 -2.22
CA TRP A 5 2.91 -0.30 -2.14
C TRP A 5 3.35 1.13 -1.88
N GLN A 6 2.80 2.06 -2.63
CA GLN A 6 2.97 3.47 -2.36
C GLN A 6 1.71 3.98 -1.69
N TYR A 7 1.86 4.63 -0.54
CA TYR A 7 0.71 5.10 0.22
C TYR A 7 0.34 6.51 -0.21
N GLN A 8 -0.96 6.75 -0.27
CA GLN A 8 -1.49 8.08 -0.56
C GLN A 8 -2.38 8.49 0.60
N THR A 9 -2.03 9.59 1.27
CA THR A 9 -2.80 10.10 2.39
C THR A 9 -3.77 11.16 1.90
N ALA A 10 -4.89 11.32 2.60
CA ALA A 10 -5.93 12.25 2.19
C ALA A 10 -5.45 13.70 2.17
N GLN A 11 -4.48 14.04 3.03
CA GLN A 11 -4.00 15.40 3.17
C GLN A 11 -2.60 15.61 2.64
N GLY A 12 -2.07 14.61 1.93
CA GLY A 12 -0.73 14.70 1.40
C GLY A 12 0.37 14.56 2.44
N GLU A 13 0.03 14.09 3.63
CA GLU A 13 0.99 13.89 4.69
C GLU A 13 1.88 12.68 4.40
N PRO A 14 3.10 12.66 4.95
CA PRO A 14 3.94 11.48 4.76
C PRO A 14 3.30 10.25 5.38
N PRO A 15 3.49 9.07 4.75
CA PRO A 15 2.89 7.84 5.27
C PRO A 15 3.52 7.45 6.63
N PRO A 16 2.76 6.71 7.45
CA PRO A 16 3.28 6.30 8.76
C PRO A 16 4.42 5.29 8.60
N ASP A 17 5.39 5.37 9.50
CA ASP A 17 6.51 4.44 9.49
C ASP A 17 6.14 3.07 10.07
N SER A 18 4.96 2.97 10.68
CA SER A 18 4.52 1.76 11.38
C SER A 18 4.30 0.58 10.45
N PHE A 19 4.16 0.83 9.17
CA PHE A 19 3.81 -0.22 8.19
C PHE A 19 4.96 -0.42 7.22
N ALA A 20 6.10 -0.80 7.77
CA ALA A 20 7.30 -1.01 6.95
C ALA A 20 7.11 -2.23 6.04
N GLN A 21 7.38 -2.03 4.78
CA GLN A 21 7.40 -3.11 3.80
C GLN A 21 8.80 -3.69 3.74
N PRO A 22 8.97 -4.93 3.22
CA PRO A 22 10.31 -5.47 3.02
C PRO A 22 11.17 -4.53 2.18
N ALA A 23 12.45 -4.43 2.51
CA ALA A 23 13.36 -3.51 1.82
C ALA A 23 13.45 -3.81 0.32
N ASP A 24 13.38 -5.08 -0.04
CA ASP A 24 13.43 -5.51 -1.43
C ASP A 24 12.06 -5.66 -2.06
N GLY A 25 11.00 -5.29 -1.32
CA GLY A 25 9.64 -5.47 -1.76
C GLY A 25 9.13 -6.88 -1.52
N PHE A 26 7.86 -7.10 -1.85
CA PHE A 26 7.27 -8.42 -1.74
C PHE A 26 7.71 -9.28 -2.93
N PRO A 27 7.94 -10.59 -2.71
CA PRO A 27 8.41 -11.45 -3.79
C PRO A 27 7.39 -11.68 -4.91
N THR A 28 6.10 -11.60 -4.59
CA THR A 28 5.05 -11.81 -5.58
C THR A 28 3.92 -10.80 -5.38
N GLN A 29 3.11 -10.64 -6.42
CA GLN A 29 1.92 -9.80 -6.32
C GLN A 29 0.96 -10.33 -5.27
N ALA A 30 0.81 -11.66 -5.19
CA ALA A 30 -0.08 -12.29 -4.21
C ALA A 30 0.34 -11.95 -2.79
N ASP A 31 1.64 -11.96 -2.52
CA ASP A 31 2.14 -11.60 -1.20
C ASP A 31 1.86 -10.14 -0.87
N ALA A 32 2.04 -9.26 -1.84
CA ALA A 32 1.76 -7.85 -1.66
C ALA A 32 0.27 -7.62 -1.37
N GLU A 33 -0.59 -8.30 -2.11
CA GLU A 33 -2.04 -8.16 -1.92
C GLU A 33 -2.51 -8.74 -0.60
N THR A 34 -1.91 -9.84 -0.18
CA THR A 34 -2.20 -10.43 1.12
C THR A 34 -1.83 -9.47 2.24
N TRP A 35 -0.67 -8.83 2.12
CA TRP A 35 -0.21 -7.87 3.12
C TRP A 35 -1.19 -6.70 3.25
N VAL A 36 -1.59 -6.10 2.14
CA VAL A 36 -2.51 -4.96 2.20
C VAL A 36 -3.89 -5.40 2.67
N GLY A 37 -4.28 -6.63 2.35
CA GLY A 37 -5.55 -7.18 2.82
C GLY A 37 -5.60 -7.38 4.33
N GLU A 38 -4.44 -7.57 4.95
CA GLU A 38 -4.36 -7.70 6.40
C GLU A 38 -4.27 -6.35 7.11
N PHE A 39 -3.64 -5.37 6.48
CA PHE A 39 -3.32 -4.11 7.14
C PHE A 39 -4.15 -2.92 6.65
N TRP A 40 -5.06 -3.12 5.72
CA TRP A 40 -5.77 -1.98 5.12
C TRP A 40 -6.56 -1.16 6.15
N ARG A 41 -7.12 -1.82 7.16
CA ARG A 41 -7.86 -1.10 8.20
C ARG A 41 -6.94 -0.26 9.06
N ASP A 42 -5.79 -0.81 9.40
CA ASP A 42 -4.80 -0.10 10.19
C ASP A 42 -4.21 1.07 9.40
N LEU A 43 -3.94 0.84 8.11
CA LEU A 43 -3.47 1.91 7.24
C LEU A 43 -4.50 3.04 7.18
N LEU A 44 -5.76 2.68 7.00
CA LEU A 44 -6.84 3.66 6.94
C LEU A 44 -6.94 4.46 8.24
N ALA A 45 -6.81 3.78 9.38
CA ALA A 45 -6.86 4.42 10.69
C ALA A 45 -5.69 5.39 10.88
N GLU A 46 -4.57 5.16 10.22
CA GLU A 46 -3.39 6.03 10.32
C GLU A 46 -3.40 7.15 9.28
N GLY A 47 -4.45 7.26 8.49
CA GLY A 47 -4.59 8.33 7.53
C GLY A 47 -4.24 7.99 6.10
N VAL A 48 -3.92 6.74 5.82
CA VAL A 48 -3.65 6.29 4.45
C VAL A 48 -5.00 6.09 3.74
N ASP A 49 -5.21 6.83 2.68
CA ASP A 49 -6.48 6.86 1.97
C ASP A 49 -6.53 5.85 0.83
N ALA A 50 -5.40 5.66 0.17
CA ALA A 50 -5.30 4.78 -0.98
C ALA A 50 -3.88 4.24 -1.10
N VAL A 51 -3.74 3.16 -1.84
CA VAL A 51 -2.43 2.55 -2.11
C VAL A 51 -2.30 2.25 -3.59
N THR A 52 -1.09 2.35 -4.11
CA THR A 52 -0.77 2.04 -5.49
C THR A 52 0.29 0.95 -5.51
N LEU A 53 0.09 -0.06 -6.34
CA LEU A 53 1.03 -1.18 -6.43
C LEU A 53 2.05 -0.92 -7.53
N PHE A 54 3.31 -1.08 -7.17
CA PHE A 54 4.43 -0.97 -8.09
C PHE A 54 5.18 -2.29 -8.14
N GLU A 55 5.67 -2.64 -9.31
CA GLU A 55 6.59 -3.75 -9.48
C GLU A 55 7.90 -3.19 -10.01
N ASP A 56 8.95 -3.32 -9.20
CA ASP A 56 10.29 -2.90 -9.59
C ASP A 56 10.33 -1.44 -10.08
N GLY A 57 9.56 -0.60 -9.39
CA GLY A 57 9.48 0.82 -9.73
C GLY A 57 8.49 1.16 -10.84
N ARG A 58 7.80 0.16 -11.38
CA ARG A 58 6.83 0.34 -12.45
C ARG A 58 5.42 0.26 -11.89
N LEU A 59 4.58 1.22 -12.24
CA LEU A 59 3.19 1.22 -11.80
C LEU A 59 2.44 0.04 -12.41
N VAL A 60 1.83 -0.77 -11.54
CA VAL A 60 1.05 -1.93 -11.97
C VAL A 60 -0.44 -1.56 -12.00
N TYR A 61 -0.96 -1.07 -10.87
CA TYR A 61 -2.32 -0.57 -10.82
C TYR A 61 -2.52 0.30 -9.59
N GLY A 62 -3.58 1.07 -9.63
CA GLY A 62 -3.94 1.96 -8.54
C GLY A 62 -4.12 3.38 -9.04
N PRO A 63 -4.39 4.30 -8.14
CA PRO A 63 -4.54 4.10 -6.71
C PRO A 63 -5.83 3.34 -6.36
N MET A 64 -5.72 2.46 -5.36
CA MET A 64 -6.85 1.70 -4.87
C MET A 64 -7.28 2.28 -3.53
N SER A 65 -8.53 2.71 -3.45
CA SER A 65 -9.05 3.29 -2.21
C SER A 65 -9.12 2.24 -1.11
N LEU A 66 -8.73 2.62 0.10
CA LEU A 66 -8.87 1.76 1.27
C LEU A 66 -10.21 1.94 1.96
N HIS A 67 -10.99 2.93 1.55
CA HIS A 67 -12.30 3.14 2.13
C HIS A 67 -13.27 2.08 1.64
N PRO A 68 -14.06 1.50 2.53
CA PRO A 68 -15.05 0.53 2.11
C PRO A 68 -16.07 1.19 1.18
N SER A 69 -16.54 0.43 0.21
CA SER A 69 -17.58 0.90 -0.69
C SER A 69 -18.85 1.17 0.10
N SER A 70 -19.39 2.33 -0.11
CA SER A 70 -20.65 2.69 0.52
C SER A 70 -21.80 2.55 -0.45
#